data_ce0803d255c188dbbf8931070d964530
#
_entry.id   ce0803d255c188dbbf8931070d964530
#
_cell.length_a   1.000
_cell.length_b   1.000
_cell.length_c   1.000
_cell.angle_alpha   90.00
_cell.angle_beta   90.00
_cell.angle_gamma   90.00
#
_symmetry.space_group_name_H-M   'P 1'
#
loop_
_entity.id
_entity.type
_entity.pdbx_description
1 polymer ?
#
loop_
_entity_poly.entity_id
_entity_poly.type
_entity_poly.pdbx_seq_one_letter_code
_entity_poly.pdbx_strand_id
1 'polypeptide(L)'
;MENIIECNNLTHYYGKRLIYENLSFSVPKGRILGLLGKNGTGKTTTINILSGYLKPRSGQCSIFGQDIQTMHPSTRRNIGLLIEGHVQYQFMTIREIEKFYSAFYPGQWRKEAYYDLMDKLKVAPGQRISRMSCGQRSQVALGLILAQNPELLVLDDFSLGLDPGYRRLFVDYLRDYARSENKT
;
A
#
# COMPACT_ATOMS: atom_id res chain seq x y z
N MET A 1 -7.83 -0.41 22.72
CA MET A 1 -7.37 -1.06 21.47
C MET A 1 -6.02 -0.47 21.13
N GLU A 2 -5.09 -1.29 20.70
CA GLU A 2 -3.76 -0.83 20.27
C GLU A 2 -3.87 -0.14 18.91
N ASN A 3 -3.29 1.07 18.78
CA ASN A 3 -3.22 1.78 17.52
C ASN A 3 -2.00 1.30 16.72
N ILE A 4 -2.22 0.99 15.44
CA ILE A 4 -1.12 0.61 14.53
C ILE A 4 -0.48 1.85 13.89
N ILE A 5 -1.26 2.92 13.69
CA ILE A 5 -0.80 4.23 13.22
C ILE A 5 -1.23 5.28 14.24
N GLU A 6 -0.33 6.19 14.59
CA GLU A 6 -0.63 7.38 15.38
C GLU A 6 0.08 8.58 14.76
N CYS A 7 -0.69 9.59 14.40
CA CYS A 7 -0.21 10.87 13.88
C CYS A 7 -0.70 11.99 14.78
N ASN A 8 0.23 12.79 15.27
CA ASN A 8 -0.05 13.85 16.24
C ASN A 8 0.44 15.20 15.72
N ASN A 9 -0.50 16.14 15.55
CA ASN A 9 -0.25 17.55 15.19
C ASN A 9 0.63 17.71 13.95
N LEU A 10 0.44 16.84 12.92
CA LEU A 10 1.19 16.93 11.68
C LEU A 10 0.90 18.24 10.97
N THR A 11 1.95 18.98 10.62
CA THR A 11 1.87 20.18 9.80
C THR A 11 2.85 20.04 8.64
N HIS A 12 2.40 20.34 7.42
CA HIS A 12 3.26 20.29 6.25
C HIS A 12 2.98 21.41 5.23
N TYR A 13 4.05 21.89 4.62
CA TYR A 13 4.06 22.92 3.59
C TYR A 13 4.89 22.48 2.40
N TYR A 14 4.47 22.82 1.18
CA TYR A 14 5.34 22.83 0.00
C TYR A 14 5.69 24.28 -0.33
N GLY A 15 6.92 24.67 0.00
CA GLY A 15 7.33 26.07 -0.07
C GLY A 15 6.49 26.94 0.85
N LYS A 16 5.71 27.88 0.27
CA LYS A 16 4.77 28.76 1.01
C LYS A 16 3.33 28.19 1.08
N ARG A 17 3.05 27.10 0.38
CA ARG A 17 1.71 26.53 0.33
C ARG A 17 1.49 25.59 1.51
N LEU A 18 0.56 25.98 2.38
CA LEU A 18 0.06 25.10 3.45
C LEU A 18 -0.71 23.92 2.82
N ILE A 19 -0.41 22.71 3.25
CA ILE A 19 -1.13 21.49 2.88
C ILE A 19 -2.14 21.14 3.98
N TYR A 20 -1.66 21.04 5.21
CA TYR A 20 -2.50 20.91 6.40
C TYR A 20 -1.70 21.35 7.64
N GLU A 21 -2.44 21.73 8.68
CA GLU A 21 -1.91 22.16 9.97
C GLU A 21 -2.61 21.39 11.08
N ASN A 22 -1.83 20.93 12.06
CA ASN A 22 -2.30 20.22 13.25
C ASN A 22 -3.16 18.96 12.95
N LEU A 23 -2.88 18.27 11.86
CA LEU A 23 -3.58 17.02 11.50
C LEU A 23 -3.22 15.93 12.51
N SER A 24 -4.23 15.42 13.20
CA SER A 24 -4.08 14.30 14.15
C SER A 24 -5.09 13.21 13.84
N PHE A 25 -4.64 11.97 13.81
CA PHE A 25 -5.50 10.79 13.66
C PHE A 25 -4.79 9.53 14.14
N SER A 26 -5.57 8.51 14.43
CA SER A 26 -5.04 7.18 14.76
C SER A 26 -5.83 6.10 14.03
N VAL A 27 -5.17 4.96 13.80
CA VAL A 27 -5.78 3.78 13.18
C VAL A 27 -5.58 2.59 14.11
N PRO A 28 -6.64 2.06 14.72
CA PRO A 28 -6.56 0.85 15.53
C PRO A 28 -6.21 -0.36 14.67
N LYS A 29 -5.51 -1.33 15.26
CA LYS A 29 -5.20 -2.62 14.63
C LYS A 29 -6.48 -3.32 14.17
N GLY A 30 -6.45 -3.92 12.97
CA GLY A 30 -7.57 -4.63 12.36
C GLY A 30 -8.67 -3.70 11.83
N ARG A 31 -8.38 -2.41 11.64
CA ARG A 31 -9.33 -1.43 11.10
C ARG A 31 -8.88 -0.90 9.75
N ILE A 32 -9.86 -0.50 8.94
CA ILE A 32 -9.64 0.15 7.63
C ILE A 32 -9.94 1.63 7.79
N LEU A 33 -8.95 2.47 7.48
CA LEU A 33 -9.12 3.93 7.40
C LEU A 33 -9.18 4.36 5.93
N GLY A 34 -10.22 5.08 5.54
CA GLY A 34 -10.32 5.73 4.24
C GLY A 34 -9.93 7.20 4.31
N LEU A 35 -8.87 7.60 3.58
CA LEU A 35 -8.51 9.00 3.41
C LEU A 35 -9.31 9.59 2.25
N LEU A 36 -10.34 10.37 2.56
CA LEU A 36 -11.22 11.00 1.58
C LEU A 36 -10.92 12.49 1.44
N GLY A 37 -11.06 13.02 0.24
CA GLY A 37 -10.87 14.45 -0.02
C GLY A 37 -10.60 14.73 -1.50
N LYS A 38 -10.77 16.01 -1.89
CA LYS A 38 -10.47 16.49 -3.26
C LYS A 38 -8.98 16.34 -3.58
N ASN A 39 -8.63 16.46 -4.85
CA ASN A 39 -7.22 16.49 -5.23
C ASN A 39 -6.52 17.72 -4.62
N GLY A 40 -5.28 17.51 -4.16
CA GLY A 40 -4.50 18.57 -3.52
C GLY A 40 -4.78 18.82 -2.04
N THR A 41 -5.63 18.03 -1.37
CA THR A 41 -5.91 18.16 0.08
C THR A 41 -4.87 17.50 0.97
N GLY A 42 -3.82 16.89 0.41
CA GLY A 42 -2.72 16.30 1.19
C GLY A 42 -2.80 14.80 1.40
N LYS A 43 -3.70 14.05 0.73
CA LYS A 43 -3.80 12.58 0.86
C LYS A 43 -2.46 11.89 0.57
N THR A 44 -1.91 12.09 -0.62
CA THR A 44 -0.61 11.55 -1.02
C THR A 44 0.54 12.09 -0.14
N THR A 45 0.46 13.35 0.32
CA THR A 45 1.42 13.92 1.29
C THR A 45 1.41 13.13 2.59
N THR A 46 0.22 12.82 3.11
CA THR A 46 0.07 12.01 4.33
C THR A 46 0.63 10.60 4.13
N ILE A 47 0.34 9.96 2.98
CA ILE A 47 0.88 8.64 2.64
C ILE A 47 2.40 8.68 2.54
N ASN A 48 2.99 9.70 1.93
CA ASN A 48 4.43 9.87 1.84
C ASN A 48 5.09 10.08 3.23
N ILE A 49 4.41 10.77 4.15
CA ILE A 49 4.86 10.89 5.54
C ILE A 49 4.78 9.52 6.23
N LEU A 50 3.65 8.81 6.16
CA LEU A 50 3.50 7.45 6.71
C LEU A 50 4.53 6.46 6.17
N SER A 51 4.94 6.63 4.93
CA SER A 51 5.96 5.78 4.28
C SER A 51 7.39 6.16 4.68
N GLY A 52 7.58 7.28 5.40
CA GLY A 52 8.89 7.81 5.75
C GLY A 52 9.65 8.46 4.58
N TYR A 53 9.01 8.63 3.42
CA TYR A 53 9.60 9.32 2.26
C TYR A 53 9.61 10.84 2.42
N LEU A 54 8.72 11.37 3.26
CA LEU A 54 8.57 12.79 3.51
C LEU A 54 8.59 13.06 5.01
N LYS A 55 9.47 13.97 5.43
CA LYS A 55 9.47 14.46 6.82
C LYS A 55 8.43 15.56 6.97
N PRO A 56 7.52 15.49 7.95
CA PRO A 56 6.60 16.59 8.23
C PRO A 56 7.38 17.84 8.71
N ARG A 57 6.80 19.02 8.55
CA ARG A 57 7.39 20.27 9.07
C ARG A 57 7.38 20.29 10.59
N SER A 58 6.29 19.81 11.18
CA SER A 58 6.17 19.59 12.62
C SER A 58 5.16 18.47 12.90
N GLY A 59 5.09 18.04 14.15
CA GLY A 59 4.31 16.90 14.58
C GLY A 59 5.08 15.59 14.50
N GLN A 60 4.44 14.51 14.90
CA GLN A 60 5.04 13.16 14.96
C GLN A 60 4.09 12.14 14.35
N CYS A 61 4.67 11.11 13.76
CA CYS A 61 3.92 9.96 13.25
C CYS A 61 4.65 8.69 13.61
N SER A 62 3.93 7.71 14.14
CA SER A 62 4.45 6.38 14.47
C SER A 62 3.61 5.30 13.81
N ILE A 63 4.26 4.20 13.46
CA ILE A 63 3.63 2.95 13.00
C ILE A 63 4.22 1.82 13.84
N PHE A 64 3.39 0.91 14.35
CA PHE A 64 3.77 -0.14 15.29
C PHE A 64 4.51 0.41 16.52
N GLY A 65 4.13 1.60 17.00
CA GLY A 65 4.79 2.28 18.12
C GLY A 65 6.19 2.85 17.82
N GLN A 66 6.68 2.75 16.59
CA GLN A 66 7.99 3.28 16.18
C GLN A 66 7.82 4.56 15.33
N ASP A 67 8.65 5.56 15.60
CA ASP A 67 8.71 6.76 14.76
C ASP A 67 9.08 6.39 13.32
N ILE A 68 8.30 6.89 12.36
CA ILE A 68 8.45 6.56 10.93
C ILE A 68 9.81 6.98 10.34
N GLN A 69 10.49 7.99 10.91
CA GLN A 69 11.78 8.48 10.45
C GLN A 69 12.95 7.59 10.89
N THR A 70 12.79 6.90 12.01
CA THR A 70 13.83 6.06 12.61
C THR A 70 13.45 4.58 12.68
N MET A 71 12.33 4.22 12.04
CA MET A 71 11.79 2.86 12.05
C MET A 71 12.81 1.83 11.58
N HIS A 72 12.94 0.75 12.36
CA HIS A 72 13.85 -0.33 12.03
C HIS A 72 13.44 -1.06 10.73
N PRO A 73 14.37 -1.48 9.88
CA PRO A 73 14.07 -2.17 8.62
C PRO A 73 13.21 -3.42 8.78
N SER A 74 13.37 -4.20 9.85
CA SER A 74 12.54 -5.37 10.12
C SER A 74 11.07 -5.02 10.36
N THR A 75 10.79 -3.88 11.00
CA THR A 75 9.42 -3.38 11.20
C THR A 75 8.85 -2.87 9.89
N ARG A 76 9.66 -2.17 9.09
CA ARG A 76 9.26 -1.65 7.78
C ARG A 76 8.82 -2.76 6.80
N ARG A 77 9.39 -3.97 6.90
CA ARG A 77 8.97 -5.14 6.11
C ARG A 77 7.53 -5.58 6.35
N ASN A 78 6.93 -5.19 7.48
CA ASN A 78 5.54 -5.49 7.81
C ASN A 78 4.55 -4.45 7.24
N ILE A 79 5.04 -3.46 6.48
CA ILE A 79 4.22 -2.46 5.80
C ILE A 79 4.21 -2.76 4.30
N GLY A 80 3.05 -3.11 3.78
CA GLY A 80 2.79 -3.19 2.34
C GLY A 80 2.36 -1.83 1.81
N LEU A 81 3.17 -1.25 0.91
CA LEU A 81 2.94 0.08 0.38
C LEU A 81 2.69 0.03 -1.12
N LEU A 82 1.54 0.55 -1.55
CA LEU A 82 1.25 0.85 -2.95
C LEU A 82 1.10 2.35 -3.12
N ILE A 83 2.02 2.95 -3.87
CA ILE A 83 1.98 4.37 -4.24
C ILE A 83 1.50 4.54 -5.67
N GLU A 84 0.90 5.69 -5.97
CA GLU A 84 0.54 6.08 -7.33
C GLU A 84 1.79 6.04 -8.24
N GLY A 85 1.60 5.57 -9.48
CA GLY A 85 2.69 5.50 -10.45
C GLY A 85 3.76 4.44 -10.18
N HIS A 86 3.44 3.42 -9.38
CA HIS A 86 4.34 2.29 -9.13
C HIS A 86 4.97 1.75 -10.43
N VAL A 87 6.27 1.54 -10.40
CA VAL A 87 7.04 1.03 -11.54
C VAL A 87 7.16 -0.47 -11.44
N GLN A 88 6.82 -1.16 -12.53
CA GLN A 88 7.05 -2.60 -12.68
C GLN A 88 8.04 -2.83 -13.81
N TYR A 89 8.80 -3.91 -13.70
CA TYR A 89 9.69 -4.36 -14.77
C TYR A 89 8.86 -4.94 -15.94
N GLN A 90 8.52 -4.08 -16.90
CA GLN A 90 7.57 -4.40 -17.98
C GLN A 90 8.03 -5.56 -18.88
N PHE A 91 9.34 -5.83 -18.95
CA PHE A 91 9.90 -6.95 -19.69
C PHE A 91 9.71 -8.32 -19.03
N MET A 92 9.39 -8.34 -17.73
CA MET A 92 9.14 -9.57 -16.98
C MET A 92 7.74 -10.12 -17.24
N THR A 93 7.63 -11.43 -17.10
CA THR A 93 6.35 -12.12 -16.99
C THR A 93 5.81 -12.11 -15.56
N ILE A 94 4.55 -12.51 -15.39
CA ILE A 94 3.91 -12.65 -14.06
C ILE A 94 4.71 -13.58 -13.15
N ARG A 95 5.25 -14.68 -13.69
CA ARG A 95 6.07 -15.64 -12.94
C ARG A 95 7.44 -15.08 -12.58
N GLU A 96 8.07 -14.36 -13.49
CA GLU A 96 9.41 -13.80 -13.28
C GLU A 96 9.39 -12.69 -12.23
N ILE A 97 8.39 -11.81 -12.26
CA ILE A 97 8.28 -10.72 -11.28
C ILE A 97 7.95 -11.27 -9.88
N GLU A 98 7.09 -12.28 -9.77
CA GLU A 98 6.83 -12.97 -8.50
C GLU A 98 8.10 -13.56 -7.92
N LYS A 99 8.86 -14.33 -8.72
CA LYS A 99 10.13 -14.92 -8.30
C LYS A 99 11.16 -13.86 -7.89
N PHE A 100 11.20 -12.74 -8.60
CA PHE A 100 12.09 -11.63 -8.27
C PHE A 100 11.76 -11.02 -6.91
N TYR A 101 10.48 -10.69 -6.65
CA TYR A 101 10.08 -10.07 -5.39
C TYR A 101 10.16 -11.06 -4.21
N SER A 102 9.84 -12.33 -4.40
CA SER A 102 9.90 -13.35 -3.34
C SER A 102 11.29 -13.49 -2.72
N ALA A 103 12.35 -13.21 -3.49
CA ALA A 103 13.72 -13.26 -3.01
C ALA A 103 14.04 -12.23 -1.90
N PHE A 104 13.27 -11.12 -1.81
CA PHE A 104 13.45 -10.10 -0.79
C PHE A 104 12.71 -10.39 0.52
N TYR A 105 11.81 -11.40 0.53
CA TYR A 105 10.97 -11.73 1.69
C TYR A 105 11.09 -13.20 2.10
N PRO A 106 12.31 -13.71 2.38
CA PRO A 106 12.50 -15.11 2.75
C PRO A 106 11.71 -15.43 4.02
N GLY A 107 10.95 -16.54 4.00
CA GLY A 107 10.15 -17.01 5.13
C GLY A 107 8.83 -16.25 5.39
N GLN A 108 8.58 -15.14 4.72
CA GLN A 108 7.37 -14.33 4.88
C GLN A 108 6.47 -14.37 3.65
N TRP A 109 7.03 -14.67 2.47
CA TRP A 109 6.35 -14.62 1.18
C TRP A 109 5.24 -15.66 1.06
N ARG A 110 4.02 -15.20 0.74
CA ARG A 110 2.84 -16.04 0.50
C ARG A 110 2.52 -16.08 -0.99
N LYS A 111 3.13 -17.03 -1.68
CA LYS A 111 3.00 -17.22 -3.13
C LYS A 111 1.55 -17.39 -3.56
N GLU A 112 0.75 -18.11 -2.78
CA GLU A 112 -0.65 -18.40 -3.01
C GLU A 112 -1.46 -17.10 -3.12
N ALA A 113 -1.25 -16.15 -2.23
CA ALA A 113 -1.96 -14.86 -2.24
C ALA A 113 -1.74 -14.08 -3.55
N TYR A 114 -0.55 -14.20 -4.15
CA TYR A 114 -0.25 -13.62 -5.47
C TYR A 114 -1.03 -14.30 -6.58
N TYR A 115 -0.93 -15.63 -6.68
CA TYR A 115 -1.54 -16.37 -7.78
C TYR A 115 -3.07 -16.42 -7.70
N ASP A 116 -3.67 -16.48 -6.52
CA ASP A 116 -5.12 -16.35 -6.33
C ASP A 116 -5.67 -15.05 -6.93
N LEU A 117 -4.91 -13.95 -6.79
CA LEU A 117 -5.28 -12.68 -7.40
C LEU A 117 -5.10 -12.70 -8.91
N MET A 118 -4.00 -13.29 -9.42
CA MET A 118 -3.75 -13.41 -10.86
C MET A 118 -4.81 -14.28 -11.56
N ASP A 119 -5.27 -15.35 -10.91
CA ASP A 119 -6.34 -16.22 -11.41
C ASP A 119 -7.67 -15.49 -11.49
N LYS A 120 -8.02 -14.67 -10.49
CA LYS A 120 -9.21 -13.79 -10.54
C LYS A 120 -9.17 -12.80 -11.70
N LEU A 121 -7.97 -12.36 -12.07
CA LEU A 121 -7.75 -11.48 -13.23
C LEU A 121 -7.68 -12.23 -14.55
N LYS A 122 -7.69 -13.56 -14.53
CA LYS A 122 -7.49 -14.42 -15.71
C LYS A 122 -6.17 -14.13 -16.43
N VAL A 123 -5.11 -13.88 -15.68
CA VAL A 123 -3.78 -13.56 -16.19
C VAL A 123 -2.89 -14.80 -16.12
N ALA A 124 -2.40 -15.23 -17.28
CA ALA A 124 -1.52 -16.39 -17.36
C ALA A 124 -0.12 -16.11 -16.80
N PRO A 125 0.52 -17.06 -16.08
CA PRO A 125 1.85 -16.87 -15.50
C PRO A 125 2.95 -16.50 -16.51
N GLY A 126 2.81 -16.86 -17.78
CA GLY A 126 3.73 -16.51 -18.87
C GLY A 126 3.43 -15.16 -19.55
N GLN A 127 2.36 -14.47 -19.17
CA GLN A 127 2.02 -13.18 -19.76
C GLN A 127 3.01 -12.10 -19.33
N ARG A 128 3.51 -11.33 -20.32
CA ARG A 128 4.41 -10.20 -20.06
C ARG A 128 3.63 -8.99 -19.54
N ILE A 129 4.21 -8.30 -18.56
CA ILE A 129 3.63 -7.09 -17.95
C ILE A 129 3.45 -5.97 -18.99
N SER A 130 4.35 -5.85 -19.98
CA SER A 130 4.24 -4.88 -21.07
C SER A 130 2.96 -5.03 -21.92
N ARG A 131 2.35 -6.22 -21.93
CA ARG A 131 1.10 -6.50 -22.67
C ARG A 131 -0.17 -6.34 -21.84
N MET A 132 -0.05 -5.82 -20.63
CA MET A 132 -1.17 -5.63 -19.70
C MET A 132 -1.72 -4.20 -19.78
N SER A 133 -3.02 -4.06 -19.51
CA SER A 133 -3.63 -2.76 -19.28
C SER A 133 -3.08 -2.09 -18.02
N CYS A 134 -3.27 -0.79 -17.87
CA CYS A 134 -2.89 -0.05 -16.66
C CYS A 134 -3.53 -0.69 -15.41
N GLY A 135 -4.84 -0.99 -15.46
CA GLY A 135 -5.55 -1.63 -14.35
C GLY A 135 -4.98 -3.02 -14.01
N GLN A 136 -4.68 -3.85 -15.00
CA GLN A 136 -4.05 -5.15 -14.74
C GLN A 136 -2.67 -5.02 -14.09
N ARG A 137 -1.85 -4.06 -14.52
CA ARG A 137 -0.56 -3.77 -13.89
C ARG A 137 -0.69 -3.34 -12.44
N SER A 138 -1.69 -2.49 -12.12
CA SER A 138 -1.99 -2.10 -10.73
C SER A 138 -2.32 -3.31 -9.87
N GLN A 139 -3.03 -4.29 -10.43
CA GLN A 139 -3.38 -5.51 -9.69
C GLN A 139 -2.20 -6.47 -9.52
N VAL A 140 -1.29 -6.54 -10.48
CA VAL A 140 -0.02 -7.26 -10.30
C VAL A 140 0.76 -6.64 -9.12
N ALA A 141 0.85 -5.31 -9.04
CA ALA A 141 1.51 -4.63 -7.93
C ALA A 141 0.82 -4.94 -6.59
N LEU A 142 -0.51 -4.89 -6.55
CA LEU A 142 -1.27 -5.25 -5.36
C LEU A 142 -1.02 -6.71 -4.95
N GLY A 143 -1.03 -7.65 -5.90
CA GLY A 143 -0.72 -9.05 -5.64
C GLY A 143 0.68 -9.27 -5.04
N LEU A 144 1.68 -8.56 -5.56
CA LEU A 144 3.04 -8.59 -5.00
C LEU A 144 3.08 -8.09 -3.56
N ILE A 145 2.31 -7.04 -3.23
CA ILE A 145 2.24 -6.49 -1.87
C ILE A 145 1.52 -7.46 -0.93
N LEU A 146 0.42 -8.06 -1.37
CA LEU A 146 -0.30 -9.06 -0.57
C LEU A 146 0.55 -10.30 -0.28
N ALA A 147 1.36 -10.71 -1.26
CA ALA A 147 2.29 -11.83 -1.09
C ALA A 147 3.42 -11.55 -0.07
N GLN A 148 3.75 -10.28 0.18
CA GLN A 148 4.68 -9.91 1.26
C GLN A 148 4.11 -10.22 2.66
N ASN A 149 2.80 -10.52 2.75
CA ASN A 149 2.09 -10.81 4.00
C ASN A 149 2.24 -9.70 5.06
N PRO A 150 2.04 -8.42 4.71
CA PRO A 150 2.22 -7.32 5.64
C PRO A 150 1.14 -7.31 6.73
N GLU A 151 1.43 -6.68 7.88
CA GLU A 151 0.44 -6.41 8.93
C GLU A 151 -0.36 -5.12 8.66
N LEU A 152 0.28 -4.17 7.97
CA LEU A 152 -0.31 -2.91 7.56
C LEU A 152 -0.25 -2.73 6.05
N LEU A 153 -1.38 -2.42 5.42
CA LEU A 153 -1.47 -2.02 4.02
C LEU A 153 -1.71 -0.51 3.92
N VAL A 154 -0.85 0.19 3.20
CA VAL A 154 -1.02 1.61 2.84
C VAL A 154 -1.15 1.70 1.33
N LEU A 155 -2.33 2.07 0.84
CA LEU A 155 -2.66 2.02 -0.57
C LEU A 155 -3.06 3.41 -1.07
N ASP A 156 -2.29 3.98 -1.99
CA ASP A 156 -2.61 5.23 -2.68
C ASP A 156 -3.15 4.92 -4.07
N ASP A 157 -4.37 5.37 -4.34
CA ASP A 157 -5.07 5.26 -5.63
C ASP A 157 -4.99 3.88 -6.32
N PHE A 158 -5.06 2.80 -5.52
CA PHE A 158 -4.92 1.41 -5.97
C PHE A 158 -5.96 1.00 -7.03
N SER A 159 -7.02 1.75 -7.18
CA SER A 159 -8.11 1.50 -8.12
C SER A 159 -8.00 2.28 -9.43
N LEU A 160 -6.92 3.03 -9.64
CA LEU A 160 -6.71 3.82 -10.84
C LEU A 160 -6.66 2.92 -12.09
N GLY A 161 -7.42 3.28 -13.11
CA GLY A 161 -7.51 2.54 -14.37
C GLY A 161 -8.31 1.24 -14.30
N LEU A 162 -8.97 0.93 -13.17
CA LEU A 162 -9.92 -0.16 -13.06
C LEU A 162 -11.32 0.29 -13.48
N ASP A 163 -12.01 -0.56 -14.22
CA ASP A 163 -13.45 -0.38 -14.43
C ASP A 163 -14.24 -0.58 -13.12
N PRO A 164 -15.49 -0.08 -13.05
CA PRO A 164 -16.27 -0.12 -11.81
C PRO A 164 -16.48 -1.53 -11.23
N GLY A 165 -16.61 -2.56 -12.07
CA GLY A 165 -16.79 -3.94 -11.64
C GLY A 165 -15.56 -4.49 -10.94
N TYR A 166 -14.40 -4.33 -11.55
CA TYR A 166 -13.13 -4.73 -10.92
C TYR A 166 -12.81 -3.91 -9.68
N ARG A 167 -13.10 -2.59 -9.67
CA ARG A 167 -12.91 -1.76 -8.49
C ARG A 167 -13.67 -2.31 -7.28
N ARG A 168 -14.93 -2.67 -7.46
CA ARG A 168 -15.75 -3.28 -6.38
C ARG A 168 -15.17 -4.61 -5.91
N LEU A 169 -14.82 -5.48 -6.85
CA LEU A 169 -14.22 -6.78 -6.55
C LEU A 169 -12.97 -6.64 -5.67
N PHE A 170 -12.11 -5.67 -5.97
CA PHE A 170 -10.88 -5.46 -5.20
C PHE A 170 -11.12 -4.83 -3.84
N VAL A 171 -12.06 -3.91 -3.71
CA VAL A 171 -12.45 -3.36 -2.39
C VAL A 171 -12.99 -4.47 -1.51
N ASP A 172 -13.87 -5.33 -2.05
CA ASP A 172 -14.41 -6.49 -1.31
C ASP A 172 -13.29 -7.47 -0.94
N TYR A 173 -12.39 -7.78 -1.86
CA TYR A 173 -11.24 -8.64 -1.60
C TYR A 173 -10.33 -8.10 -0.49
N LEU A 174 -9.96 -6.81 -0.53
CA LEU A 174 -9.14 -6.17 0.50
C LEU A 174 -9.84 -6.14 1.85
N ARG A 175 -11.15 -5.89 1.87
CA ARG A 175 -11.94 -5.92 3.11
C ARG A 175 -11.94 -7.32 3.73
N ASP A 176 -12.14 -8.35 2.91
CA ASP A 176 -12.17 -9.73 3.38
C ASP A 176 -10.76 -10.18 3.83
N TYR A 177 -9.71 -9.80 3.11
CA TYR A 177 -8.32 -10.02 3.51
C TYR A 177 -8.00 -9.36 4.87
N ALA A 178 -8.36 -8.08 5.04
CA ALA A 178 -8.13 -7.37 6.29
C ALA A 178 -8.85 -8.05 7.48
N ARG A 179 -10.09 -8.52 7.27
CA ARG A 179 -10.88 -9.16 8.34
C ARG A 179 -10.41 -10.57 8.67
N SER A 180 -10.17 -11.41 7.67
CA SER A 180 -9.79 -12.81 7.86
C SER A 180 -8.39 -12.96 8.47
N GLU A 181 -7.49 -12.06 8.13
CA GLU A 181 -6.08 -12.09 8.55
C GLU A 181 -5.78 -11.12 9.70
N ASN A 182 -6.80 -10.40 10.22
CA ASN A 182 -6.65 -9.35 11.23
C ASN A 182 -5.60 -8.29 10.83
N LYS A 183 -5.59 -7.89 9.56
CA LYS A 183 -4.71 -6.88 8.98
C LYS A 183 -5.34 -5.48 9.07
N THR A 184 -4.51 -4.47 8.93
CA THR A 184 -4.94 -3.05 8.94
C THR A 184 -4.68 -2.43 7.58
#